data_3b2976e7e3e986a52ed410dc82878f16
#
_entry.id   3b2976e7e3e986a52ed410dc82878f16
#
_cell.length_a   1.000
_cell.length_b   1.000
_cell.length_c   1.000
_cell.angle_alpha   90.00
_cell.angle_beta   90.00
_cell.angle_gamma   90.00
#
_symmetry.space_group_name_H-M   'P 1'
#
loop_
_entity.id
_entity.type
_entity.pdbx_description
1 polymer ?
#
loop_
_entity_poly.entity_id
_entity_poly.type
_entity_poly.pdbx_seq_one_letter_code
_entity_poly.pdbx_strand_id
1 'polypeptide(L)'
;MSGSIIIAGLGPGDTEHVTPIVSQAIEQATDVIGYIPYVERIAPRANLTLHPTDNRVEAERAQHALELAEAGRQVLIVSSGDPGVFAMAAAVFEVLEENVPRWGAVDIEVLPGITAMLAAAARAGAPLGHDFCTINLSDNL
;
A
#
# COMPACT_ATOMS: atom_id res chain seq x y z
N MET A 1 7.51 -16.12 -16.01
CA MET A 1 8.08 -15.51 -14.80
C MET A 1 6.91 -15.18 -13.88
N SER A 2 7.03 -15.49 -12.63
CA SER A 2 6.05 -15.06 -11.63
C SER A 2 6.13 -13.53 -11.49
N GLY A 3 4.99 -12.88 -11.33
CA GLY A 3 4.96 -11.47 -10.98
C GLY A 3 5.31 -11.27 -9.50
N SER A 4 5.27 -10.03 -9.05
CA SER A 4 5.53 -9.67 -7.66
C SER A 4 4.51 -8.64 -7.17
N ILE A 5 4.41 -8.51 -5.86
CA ILE A 5 3.62 -7.48 -5.21
C ILE A 5 4.53 -6.62 -4.35
N ILE A 6 4.44 -5.31 -4.53
CA ILE A 6 4.99 -4.34 -3.60
C ILE A 6 3.82 -3.63 -2.91
N ILE A 7 3.84 -3.56 -1.59
CA ILE A 7 2.85 -2.83 -0.79
C ILE A 7 3.55 -1.58 -0.26
N ALA A 8 3.19 -0.41 -0.76
CA ALA A 8 3.93 0.81 -0.53
C ALA A 8 3.10 1.92 0.14
N GLY A 9 3.72 2.63 1.06
CA GLY A 9 3.18 3.83 1.66
C GLY A 9 3.53 5.09 0.88
N LEU A 10 2.52 5.84 0.47
CA LEU A 10 2.69 7.12 -0.26
C LEU A 10 2.98 8.31 0.67
N GLY A 11 3.16 8.07 1.96
CA GLY A 11 3.31 9.16 2.92
C GLY A 11 2.00 9.94 3.17
N PRO A 12 2.07 11.00 3.99
CA PRO A 12 0.90 11.68 4.54
C PRO A 12 0.21 12.68 3.60
N GLY A 13 0.76 12.92 2.41
CA GLY A 13 0.17 13.86 1.44
C GLY A 13 1.17 14.50 0.49
N ASP A 14 2.17 15.20 1.01
CA ASP A 14 3.14 15.91 0.20
C ASP A 14 4.08 14.95 -0.54
N THR A 15 4.41 15.27 -1.79
CA THR A 15 5.31 14.45 -2.63
C THR A 15 6.73 14.33 -2.05
N GLU A 16 7.16 15.33 -1.29
CA GLU A 16 8.46 15.32 -0.59
C GLU A 16 8.55 14.25 0.51
N HIS A 17 7.42 13.75 1.00
CA HIS A 17 7.33 12.67 1.98
C HIS A 17 7.18 11.28 1.37
N VAL A 18 7.23 11.16 0.04
CA VAL A 18 7.33 9.86 -0.64
C VAL A 18 8.80 9.45 -0.66
N THR A 19 9.10 8.26 -0.15
CA THR A 19 10.48 7.79 -0.13
C THR A 19 11.00 7.49 -1.54
N PRO A 20 12.31 7.65 -1.80
CA PRO A 20 12.89 7.34 -3.11
C PRO A 20 12.63 5.91 -3.60
N ILE A 21 12.64 4.94 -2.68
CA ILE A 21 12.36 3.53 -3.04
C ILE A 21 10.92 3.33 -3.47
N VAL A 22 9.96 4.02 -2.86
CA VAL A 22 8.55 3.99 -3.28
C VAL A 22 8.38 4.68 -4.64
N SER A 23 9.05 5.81 -4.89
CA SER A 23 9.05 6.45 -6.21
C SER A 23 9.57 5.51 -7.30
N GLN A 24 10.64 4.79 -7.02
CA GLN A 24 11.19 3.79 -7.93
C GLN A 24 10.21 2.63 -8.18
N ALA A 25 9.53 2.15 -7.13
CA ALA A 25 8.51 1.10 -7.28
C ALA A 25 7.34 1.56 -8.15
N ILE A 26 6.91 2.82 -8.03
CA ILE A 26 5.87 3.42 -8.88
C ILE A 26 6.30 3.38 -10.35
N GLU A 27 7.56 3.73 -10.65
CA GLU A 27 8.09 3.72 -12.02
C GLU A 27 8.16 2.33 -12.65
N GLN A 28 8.40 1.30 -11.84
CA GLN A 28 8.56 -0.09 -12.29
C GLN A 28 7.25 -0.87 -12.38
N ALA A 29 6.20 -0.42 -11.70
CA ALA A 29 4.92 -1.11 -11.66
C ALA A 29 4.26 -1.20 -13.06
N THR A 30 3.59 -2.32 -13.31
CA THR A 30 2.68 -2.48 -14.47
C THR A 30 1.23 -2.26 -14.09
N ASP A 31 0.91 -2.46 -12.80
CA ASP A 31 -0.43 -2.31 -12.24
C ASP A 31 -0.33 -1.62 -10.89
N VAL A 32 -1.20 -0.64 -10.65
CA VAL A 32 -1.34 0.03 -9.35
C VAL A 32 -2.76 -0.20 -8.84
N ILE A 33 -2.85 -0.71 -7.63
CA ILE A 33 -4.12 -1.01 -6.95
C ILE A 33 -4.21 -0.19 -5.67
N GLY A 34 -5.39 0.31 -5.35
CA GLY A 34 -5.59 1.00 -4.09
C GLY A 34 -6.97 1.66 -3.98
N TYR A 35 -7.18 2.28 -2.84
CA TYR A 35 -8.33 3.15 -2.63
C TYR A 35 -8.26 4.35 -3.60
N ILE A 36 -9.41 4.75 -4.14
CA ILE A 36 -9.52 5.78 -5.19
C ILE A 36 -8.60 6.99 -4.94
N PRO A 37 -8.66 7.68 -3.78
CA PRO A 37 -7.83 8.88 -3.55
C PRO A 37 -6.32 8.61 -3.54
N TYR A 38 -5.91 7.38 -3.26
CA TYR A 38 -4.48 7.01 -3.25
C TYR A 38 -3.98 6.72 -4.67
N VAL A 39 -4.77 6.00 -5.46
CA VAL A 39 -4.45 5.72 -6.87
C VAL A 39 -4.42 7.01 -7.70
N GLU A 40 -5.30 7.97 -7.40
CA GLU A 40 -5.32 9.29 -8.06
C GLU A 40 -4.03 10.11 -7.85
N ARG A 41 -3.22 9.78 -6.84
CA ARG A 41 -1.89 10.38 -6.64
C ARG A 41 -0.84 9.89 -7.63
N ILE A 42 -1.12 8.81 -8.36
CA ILE A 42 -0.20 8.20 -9.32
C ILE A 42 -0.47 8.75 -10.71
N ALA A 43 0.55 9.35 -11.32
CA ALA A 43 0.42 9.88 -12.67
C ALA A 43 0.23 8.74 -13.70
N PRO A 44 -0.79 8.81 -14.56
CA PRO A 44 -0.96 7.87 -15.65
C PRO A 44 0.23 7.87 -16.60
N ARG A 45 0.61 6.69 -17.09
CA ARG A 45 1.66 6.54 -18.13
C ARG A 45 1.38 5.33 -19.00
N ALA A 46 2.05 5.27 -20.14
CA ALA A 46 2.00 4.10 -21.01
C ALA A 46 2.44 2.83 -20.25
N ASN A 47 1.76 1.73 -20.50
CA ASN A 47 2.00 0.42 -19.87
C ASN A 47 1.73 0.35 -18.34
N LEU A 48 1.04 1.32 -17.78
CA LEU A 48 0.55 1.28 -16.42
C LEU A 48 -0.97 1.18 -16.42
N THR A 49 -1.50 0.17 -15.73
CA THR A 49 -2.94 0.03 -15.48
C THR A 49 -3.26 0.45 -14.05
N LEU A 50 -4.22 1.34 -13.89
CA LEU A 50 -4.69 1.81 -12.59
C LEU A 50 -5.98 1.09 -12.22
N HIS A 51 -6.04 0.53 -11.01
CA HIS A 51 -7.17 -0.20 -10.46
C HIS A 51 -7.68 0.50 -9.17
N PRO A 52 -8.37 1.64 -9.31
CA PRO A 52 -8.97 2.31 -8.16
C PRO A 52 -10.18 1.52 -7.66
N THR A 53 -10.29 1.37 -6.33
CA THR A 53 -11.39 0.67 -5.68
C THR A 53 -11.93 1.45 -4.49
N ASP A 54 -13.16 1.15 -4.08
CA ASP A 54 -13.76 1.74 -2.88
C ASP A 54 -13.06 1.23 -1.60
N ASN A 55 -13.22 1.96 -0.50
CA ASN A 55 -12.54 1.68 0.77
C ASN A 55 -12.97 0.36 1.45
N ARG A 56 -14.16 -0.15 1.12
CA ARG A 56 -14.79 -1.30 1.81
C ARG A 56 -14.45 -2.67 1.25
N VAL A 57 -13.50 -2.76 0.33
CA VAL A 57 -13.20 -4.00 -0.43
C VAL A 57 -11.74 -4.43 -0.25
N GLU A 58 -11.21 -4.38 0.97
CA GLU A 58 -9.80 -4.66 1.23
C GLU A 58 -9.39 -6.10 0.87
N ALA A 59 -10.18 -7.08 1.26
CA ALA A 59 -9.92 -8.49 0.93
C ALA A 59 -10.02 -8.75 -0.59
N GLU A 60 -11.02 -8.21 -1.26
CA GLU A 60 -11.17 -8.31 -2.72
C GLU A 60 -10.01 -7.63 -3.47
N ARG A 61 -9.56 -6.49 -2.96
CA ARG A 61 -8.39 -5.77 -3.48
C ARG A 61 -7.12 -6.60 -3.34
N ALA A 62 -6.91 -7.22 -2.18
CA ALA A 62 -5.77 -8.10 -1.92
C ALA A 62 -5.80 -9.33 -2.84
N GLN A 63 -6.96 -9.97 -2.99
CA GLN A 63 -7.13 -11.09 -3.90
C GLN A 63 -6.83 -10.70 -5.35
N HIS A 64 -7.36 -9.58 -5.83
CA HIS A 64 -7.11 -9.09 -7.19
C HIS A 64 -5.62 -8.82 -7.44
N ALA A 65 -4.91 -8.26 -6.46
CA ALA A 65 -3.46 -8.07 -6.55
C ALA A 65 -2.70 -9.40 -6.70
N LEU A 66 -3.08 -10.42 -5.93
CA LEU A 66 -2.49 -11.75 -6.00
C LEU A 66 -2.76 -12.43 -7.35
N GLU A 67 -3.96 -12.28 -7.90
CA GLU A 67 -4.32 -12.80 -9.23
C GLU A 67 -3.51 -12.13 -10.35
N LEU A 68 -3.28 -10.83 -10.28
CA LEU A 68 -2.42 -10.11 -11.23
C LEU A 68 -0.95 -10.56 -11.12
N ALA A 69 -0.43 -10.73 -9.90
CA ALA A 69 0.92 -11.23 -9.70
C ALA A 69 1.07 -12.67 -10.21
N GLU A 70 0.09 -13.53 -9.98
CA GLU A 70 0.03 -14.88 -10.55
C GLU A 70 0.11 -14.86 -12.09
N ALA A 71 -0.51 -13.86 -12.72
CA ALA A 71 -0.46 -13.61 -14.16
C ALA A 71 0.87 -12.98 -14.65
N GLY A 72 1.87 -12.83 -13.78
CA GLY A 72 3.19 -12.31 -14.13
C GLY A 72 3.32 -10.79 -14.10
N ARG A 73 2.37 -10.08 -13.48
CA ARG A 73 2.36 -8.61 -13.40
C ARG A 73 3.24 -8.11 -12.24
N GLN A 74 3.79 -6.92 -12.38
CA GLN A 74 4.47 -6.20 -11.32
C GLN A 74 3.45 -5.26 -10.64
N VAL A 75 2.89 -5.73 -9.53
CA VAL A 75 1.75 -5.10 -8.87
C VAL A 75 2.23 -4.19 -7.75
N LEU A 76 1.77 -2.95 -7.73
CA LEU A 76 1.99 -2.01 -6.64
C LEU A 76 0.67 -1.73 -5.93
N ILE A 77 0.57 -2.10 -4.66
CA ILE A 77 -0.56 -1.73 -3.80
C ILE A 77 -0.16 -0.45 -3.06
N VAL A 78 -0.96 0.60 -3.22
CA VAL A 78 -0.67 1.90 -2.60
C VAL A 78 -1.60 2.20 -1.43
N SER A 79 -1.01 2.69 -0.35
CA SER A 79 -1.70 3.21 0.83
C SER A 79 -1.23 4.62 1.15
N SER A 80 -2.06 5.41 1.81
CA SER A 80 -1.60 6.65 2.45
C SER A 80 -0.71 6.32 3.64
N GLY A 81 0.16 7.22 4.03
CA GLY A 81 1.06 7.03 5.17
C GLY A 81 1.99 5.83 5.02
N ASP A 82 1.90 4.90 5.97
CA ASP A 82 2.64 3.63 5.99
C ASP A 82 1.69 2.45 5.76
N PRO A 83 2.06 1.45 4.95
CA PRO A 83 1.15 0.35 4.61
C PRO A 83 0.89 -0.64 5.76
N GLY A 84 1.68 -0.58 6.83
CA GLY A 84 1.52 -1.39 8.04
C GLY A 84 0.77 -0.69 9.17
N VAL A 85 0.39 0.58 9.01
CA VAL A 85 -0.30 1.36 10.05
C VAL A 85 -1.75 1.60 9.63
N PHE A 86 -2.66 0.74 10.09
CA PHE A 86 -4.09 0.76 9.75
C PHE A 86 -4.33 0.79 8.22
N ALA A 87 -3.61 -0.06 7.48
CA ALA A 87 -3.58 -0.05 6.03
C ALA A 87 -3.47 -1.46 5.43
N MET A 88 -3.26 -1.54 4.12
CA MET A 88 -3.45 -2.74 3.31
C MET A 88 -2.51 -3.92 3.58
N ALA A 89 -1.36 -3.74 4.24
CA ALA A 89 -0.40 -4.83 4.36
C ALA A 89 -0.98 -6.04 5.11
N ALA A 90 -1.69 -5.82 6.21
CA ALA A 90 -2.33 -6.90 6.98
C ALA A 90 -3.32 -7.69 6.12
N ALA A 91 -4.22 -7.01 5.40
CA ALA A 91 -5.22 -7.66 4.56
C ALA A 91 -4.60 -8.53 3.45
N VAL A 92 -3.49 -8.09 2.85
CA VAL A 92 -2.79 -8.88 1.83
C VAL A 92 -2.22 -10.17 2.43
N PHE A 93 -1.57 -10.10 3.58
CA PHE A 93 -1.02 -11.27 4.23
C PHE A 93 -2.10 -12.22 4.76
N GLU A 94 -3.23 -11.73 5.26
CA GLU A 94 -4.37 -12.55 5.65
C GLU A 94 -4.91 -13.37 4.47
N VAL A 95 -5.18 -12.71 3.33
CA VAL A 95 -5.63 -13.42 2.12
C VAL A 95 -4.59 -14.41 1.61
N LEU A 96 -3.31 -14.06 1.68
CA LEU A 96 -2.22 -14.97 1.31
C LEU A 96 -2.20 -16.22 2.21
N GLU A 97 -2.28 -16.06 3.53
CA GLU A 97 -2.26 -17.16 4.50
C GLU A 97 -3.42 -18.14 4.30
N GLU A 98 -4.60 -17.64 3.99
CA GLU A 98 -5.77 -18.45 3.67
C GLU A 98 -5.62 -19.24 2.36
N ASN A 99 -4.73 -18.82 1.47
CA ASN A 99 -4.58 -19.35 0.11
C ASN A 99 -3.12 -19.77 -0.21
N VAL A 100 -2.34 -20.19 0.77
CA VAL A 100 -0.93 -20.63 0.62
C VAL A 100 -0.72 -21.63 -0.52
N PRO A 101 -1.57 -22.66 -0.73
CA PRO A 101 -1.38 -23.61 -1.83
C PRO A 101 -1.37 -22.95 -3.21
N ARG A 102 -2.09 -21.83 -3.38
CA ARG A 102 -2.15 -21.13 -4.66
C ARG A 102 -1.08 -20.04 -4.78
N TRP A 103 -0.92 -19.21 -3.76
CA TRP A 103 -0.16 -17.97 -3.85
C TRP A 103 1.08 -17.89 -2.96
N GLY A 104 1.39 -18.95 -2.21
CA GLY A 104 2.52 -18.96 -1.27
C GLY A 104 3.90 -18.73 -1.91
N ALA A 105 4.01 -18.82 -3.24
CA ALA A 105 5.24 -18.54 -3.99
C ALA A 105 5.30 -17.13 -4.59
N VAL A 106 4.26 -16.30 -4.40
CA VAL A 106 4.26 -14.90 -4.86
C VAL A 106 5.25 -14.10 -4.01
N ASP A 107 6.13 -13.39 -4.65
CA ASP A 107 7.08 -12.49 -3.98
C ASP A 107 6.36 -11.21 -3.54
N ILE A 108 6.38 -10.94 -2.23
CA ILE A 108 5.72 -9.79 -1.62
C ILE A 108 6.73 -8.98 -0.81
N GLU A 109 6.86 -7.71 -1.15
CA GLU A 109 7.69 -6.75 -0.43
C GLU A 109 6.83 -5.62 0.16
N VAL A 110 7.14 -5.19 1.39
CA VAL A 110 6.50 -4.04 2.03
C VAL A 110 7.49 -2.88 2.09
N LEU A 111 7.14 -1.77 1.48
CA LEU A 111 7.94 -0.54 1.52
C LEU A 111 7.29 0.46 2.48
N PRO A 112 7.97 0.81 3.58
CA PRO A 112 7.42 1.72 4.57
C PRO A 112 7.25 3.13 4.03
N GLY A 113 6.36 3.88 4.67
CA GLY A 113 6.14 5.29 4.40
C GLY A 113 6.02 6.11 5.68
N ILE A 114 6.02 7.42 5.55
CA ILE A 114 5.81 8.32 6.67
C ILE A 114 4.33 8.34 7.03
N THR A 115 4.00 7.82 8.21
CA THR A 115 2.62 7.82 8.70
C THR A 115 2.15 9.20 9.12
N ALA A 116 0.85 9.48 8.94
CA ALA A 116 0.24 10.77 9.27
C ALA A 116 0.42 11.16 10.75
N MET A 117 0.48 10.21 11.69
CA MET A 117 0.70 10.53 13.10
C MET A 117 2.07 11.19 13.35
N LEU A 118 3.12 10.71 12.70
CA LEU A 118 4.45 11.30 12.82
C LEU A 118 4.54 12.66 12.12
N ALA A 119 3.95 12.77 10.94
CA ALA A 119 3.89 14.03 10.20
C ALA A 119 3.09 15.11 10.96
N ALA A 120 1.96 14.74 11.52
CA ALA A 120 1.13 15.65 12.33
C ALA A 120 1.84 16.07 13.63
N ALA A 121 2.48 15.14 14.33
CA ALA A 121 3.27 15.44 15.53
C ALA A 121 4.41 16.40 15.23
N ALA A 122 5.15 16.17 14.17
CA ALA A 122 6.24 17.05 13.74
C ALA A 122 5.72 18.46 13.40
N ARG A 123 4.62 18.54 12.64
CA ARG A 123 4.03 19.82 12.20
C ARG A 123 3.43 20.60 13.38
N ALA A 124 2.90 19.92 14.38
CA ALA A 124 2.37 20.55 15.60
C ALA A 124 3.45 20.95 16.60
N GLY A 125 4.73 20.62 16.37
CA GLY A 125 5.80 20.81 17.33
C GLY A 125 5.65 19.95 18.59
N ALA A 126 4.98 18.79 18.46
CA ALA A 126 4.66 17.87 19.55
C ALA A 126 5.24 16.46 19.26
N PRO A 127 6.57 16.30 19.26
CA PRO A 127 7.18 15.01 18.94
C PRO A 127 6.77 13.93 19.93
N LEU A 128 6.64 12.70 19.42
CA LEU A 128 6.31 11.51 20.22
C LEU A 128 7.59 10.99 20.90
N GLY A 129 7.99 11.64 22.01
CA GLY A 129 9.29 11.44 22.64
C GLY A 129 9.47 10.16 23.45
N HIS A 130 8.38 9.64 24.03
CA HIS A 130 8.38 8.47 24.89
C HIS A 130 7.23 7.52 24.52
N ASP A 131 6.74 6.78 25.49
CA ASP A 131 5.67 5.81 25.28
C ASP A 131 4.40 6.48 24.75
N PHE A 132 3.84 5.93 23.70
CA PHE A 132 2.59 6.37 23.11
C PHE A 132 1.79 5.17 22.57
N CYS A 133 0.51 5.36 22.37
CA CYS A 133 -0.33 4.41 21.66
C CYS A 133 -1.14 5.11 20.58
N THR A 134 -1.53 4.35 19.57
CA THR A 134 -2.42 4.82 18.50
C THR A 134 -3.71 4.04 18.50
N ILE A 135 -4.82 4.74 18.27
CA ILE A 135 -6.15 4.16 18.23
C ILE A 135 -6.78 4.53 16.88
N ASN A 136 -7.24 3.52 16.16
CA ASN A 136 -8.04 3.75 14.97
C ASN A 136 -9.46 4.13 15.37
N LEU A 137 -9.94 5.29 14.91
CA LEU A 137 -11.31 5.76 15.13
C LEU A 137 -12.20 5.55 13.90
N SER A 138 -11.71 4.84 12.89
CA SER A 138 -12.48 4.51 11.70
C SER A 138 -13.57 3.48 12.03
N ASP A 139 -14.74 3.62 11.40
CA ASP A 139 -15.86 2.66 11.50
C ASP A 139 -15.65 1.40 10.65
N ASN A 140 -14.50 1.27 10.01
CA ASN A 140 -14.15 0.12 9.14
C ASN A 140 -13.44 -0.98 9.93
N LEU A 141 -13.99 -1.36 11.06
CA LEU A 141 -13.56 -2.50 11.87
C LEU A 141 -14.49 -3.69 11.62
#